data_b5c90e8fca214de3304901560a7d6737
#
_entry.id   b5c90e8fca214de3304901560a7d6737
#
_cell.length_a   1.000
_cell.length_b   1.000
_cell.length_c   1.000
_cell.angle_alpha   90.00
_cell.angle_beta   90.00
_cell.angle_gamma   90.00
#
_symmetry.space_group_name_H-M   'P 1'
#
loop_
_entity.id
_entity.type
_entity.pdbx_description
1 polymer ?
#
loop_
_entity_poly.entity_id
_entity_poly.type
_entity_poly.pdbx_seq_one_letter_code
_entity_poly.pdbx_strand_id
1 'polypeptide(L)'
;RTSPCCTHQLLAEYDAIIQSTLGSIMNVTLSGDAWEQSTLPVANGGIGVRRATDVALPAYLSSVTGSHALVIQLLPQALHEVAGINEPIFAAALNKWQSRAGVISVQQPLPTAQKVWDAPLVKAHRGESVSSCT
;
A
#
# COMPACT_ATOMS: atom_id res chain seq x y z
N ARG A 1 -2.81 3.81 14.97
CA ARG A 1 -3.10 2.62 14.19
C ARG A 1 -4.39 2.81 13.40
N THR A 2 -4.29 2.72 12.09
CA THR A 2 -5.36 3.04 11.16
C THR A 2 -5.84 1.81 10.42
N SER A 3 -5.89 0.68 11.06
CA SER A 3 -5.98 -0.62 10.45
C SER A 3 -7.11 -0.80 9.42
N PRO A 4 -8.38 -0.45 9.66
CA PRO A 4 -9.39 -0.66 8.61
C PRO A 4 -9.42 0.43 7.53
N CYS A 5 -8.54 1.41 7.59
CA CYS A 5 -8.58 2.58 6.70
C CYS A 5 -7.90 2.36 5.34
N CYS A 6 -7.22 1.24 5.12
CA CYS A 6 -6.46 1.02 3.89
C CYS A 6 -7.31 1.00 2.61
N THR A 7 -8.65 0.91 2.73
CA THR A 7 -9.59 0.94 1.62
C THR A 7 -10.62 2.06 1.74
N HIS A 8 -10.42 3.01 2.67
CA HIS A 8 -11.38 4.06 2.93
C HIS A 8 -11.43 5.07 1.77
N GLN A 9 -12.64 5.54 1.45
CA GLN A 9 -12.88 6.49 0.37
C GLN A 9 -12.11 7.80 0.55
N LEU A 10 -11.88 8.25 1.78
CA LEU A 10 -11.12 9.45 2.08
C LEU A 10 -9.68 9.42 1.57
N LEU A 11 -9.10 8.24 1.37
CA LEU A 11 -7.76 8.11 0.78
C LEU A 11 -7.76 8.60 -0.67
N ALA A 12 -8.80 8.28 -1.45
CA ALA A 12 -8.92 8.76 -2.82
C ALA A 12 -9.15 10.29 -2.86
N GLU A 13 -9.92 10.83 -1.94
CA GLU A 13 -10.13 12.26 -1.80
C GLU A 13 -8.83 12.98 -1.43
N TYR A 14 -8.04 12.42 -0.53
CA TYR A 14 -6.72 12.93 -0.18
C TYR A 14 -5.80 12.94 -1.41
N ASP A 15 -5.77 11.87 -2.17
CA ASP A 15 -4.95 11.75 -3.39
C ASP A 15 -5.33 12.80 -4.42
N ALA A 16 -6.63 13.09 -4.57
CA ALA A 16 -7.10 14.13 -5.48
C ALA A 16 -6.63 15.53 -5.05
N ILE A 17 -6.61 15.80 -3.75
CA ILE A 17 -6.08 17.06 -3.19
C ILE A 17 -4.58 17.17 -3.48
N ILE A 18 -3.82 16.11 -3.27
CA ILE A 18 -2.38 16.09 -3.53
C ILE A 18 -2.10 16.32 -5.02
N GLN A 19 -2.84 15.67 -5.90
CA GLN A 19 -2.71 15.88 -7.35
C GLN A 19 -2.95 17.33 -7.75
N SER A 20 -4.02 17.92 -7.24
CA SER A 20 -4.37 19.32 -7.50
C SER A 20 -3.32 20.27 -6.97
N THR A 21 -2.84 20.02 -5.75
CA THR A 21 -1.78 20.83 -5.11
C THR A 21 -0.47 20.77 -5.88
N LEU A 22 -0.07 19.57 -6.31
CA LEU A 22 1.15 19.38 -7.11
C LEU A 22 1.05 20.14 -8.43
N GLY A 23 -0.09 20.07 -9.11
CA GLY A 23 -0.35 20.82 -10.33
C GLY A 23 -0.23 22.32 -10.11
N SER A 24 -0.73 22.84 -9.00
CA SER A 24 -0.63 24.25 -8.63
C SER A 24 0.81 24.67 -8.38
N ILE A 25 1.58 23.85 -7.66
CA ILE A 25 2.99 24.12 -7.36
C ILE A 25 3.83 24.14 -8.65
N MET A 26 3.59 23.21 -9.53
CA MET A 26 4.32 23.10 -10.81
C MET A 26 3.77 24.03 -11.89
N ASN A 27 2.66 24.73 -11.61
CA ASN A 27 1.96 25.60 -12.54
C ASN A 27 1.57 24.90 -13.85
N VAL A 28 1.10 23.67 -13.74
CA VAL A 28 0.63 22.84 -14.86
C VAL A 28 -0.64 22.10 -14.47
N THR A 29 -1.41 21.68 -15.46
CA THR A 29 -2.50 20.72 -15.26
C THR A 29 -1.95 19.31 -15.50
N LEU A 30 -1.93 18.50 -14.45
CA LEU A 30 -1.43 17.13 -14.57
C LEU A 30 -2.46 16.25 -15.29
N SER A 31 -2.06 15.67 -16.41
CA SER A 31 -2.81 14.60 -17.07
C SER A 31 -2.79 13.34 -16.23
N GLY A 32 -3.67 12.38 -16.53
CA GLY A 32 -3.67 11.09 -15.86
C GLY A 32 -2.31 10.40 -15.91
N ASP A 33 -1.68 10.37 -17.09
CA ASP A 33 -0.37 9.73 -17.29
C ASP A 33 0.74 10.46 -16.51
N ALA A 34 0.75 11.79 -16.54
CA ALA A 34 1.71 12.59 -15.80
C ALA A 34 1.56 12.41 -14.30
N TRP A 35 0.33 12.32 -13.81
CA TRP A 35 0.04 12.04 -12.42
C TRP A 35 0.55 10.65 -12.01
N GLU A 36 0.24 9.62 -12.79
CA GLU A 36 0.71 8.25 -12.51
C GLU A 36 2.23 8.17 -12.48
N GLN A 37 2.91 8.81 -13.41
CA GLN A 37 4.37 8.85 -13.40
C GLN A 37 4.92 9.59 -12.18
N SER A 38 4.29 10.69 -11.77
CA SER A 38 4.68 11.44 -10.58
C SER A 38 4.60 10.60 -9.30
N THR A 39 3.68 9.62 -9.26
CA THR A 39 3.48 8.76 -8.10
C THR A 39 4.50 7.63 -7.98
N LEU A 40 5.31 7.40 -8.99
CA LEU A 40 6.36 6.39 -8.92
C LEU A 40 7.53 6.88 -8.04
N PRO A 41 8.25 5.95 -7.41
CA PRO A 41 9.50 6.29 -6.74
C PRO A 41 10.51 6.94 -7.69
N VAL A 42 11.40 7.77 -7.17
CA VAL A 42 12.44 8.43 -7.97
C VAL A 42 13.29 7.42 -8.74
N ALA A 43 13.60 6.28 -8.12
CA ALA A 43 14.35 5.21 -8.77
C ALA A 43 13.65 4.63 -10.00
N ASN A 44 12.34 4.81 -10.12
CA ASN A 44 11.53 4.29 -11.24
C ASN A 44 11.05 5.41 -12.18
N GLY A 45 11.70 6.57 -12.13
CA GLY A 45 11.40 7.68 -13.03
C GLY A 45 10.30 8.62 -12.56
N GLY A 46 9.83 8.47 -11.34
CA GLY A 46 8.85 9.37 -10.73
C GLY A 46 9.50 10.44 -9.88
N ILE A 47 8.69 11.26 -9.23
CA ILE A 47 9.15 12.28 -8.27
C ILE A 47 8.85 11.91 -6.81
N GLY A 48 8.36 10.71 -6.59
CA GLY A 48 8.19 10.17 -5.25
C GLY A 48 6.93 10.65 -4.51
N VAL A 49 5.98 11.28 -5.19
CA VAL A 49 4.71 11.68 -4.59
C VAL A 49 3.78 10.48 -4.60
N ARG A 50 3.83 9.68 -3.53
CA ARG A 50 3.07 8.43 -3.46
C ARG A 50 1.59 8.69 -3.17
N ARG A 51 0.70 7.95 -3.85
CA ARG A 51 -0.72 7.97 -3.54
C ARG A 51 -0.99 7.26 -2.22
N ALA A 52 -1.85 7.85 -1.38
CA ALA A 52 -2.26 7.22 -0.12
C ALA A 52 -2.98 5.89 -0.37
N THR A 53 -3.75 5.79 -1.45
CA THR A 53 -4.40 4.54 -1.86
C THR A 53 -3.41 3.42 -2.19
N ASP A 54 -2.22 3.77 -2.67
CA ASP A 54 -1.18 2.79 -3.01
C ASP A 54 -0.37 2.34 -1.80
N VAL A 55 -0.09 3.25 -0.85
CA VAL A 55 0.77 2.95 0.30
C VAL A 55 0.01 2.46 1.53
N ALA A 56 -1.31 2.68 1.59
CA ALA A 56 -2.11 2.33 2.77
C ALA A 56 -2.10 0.82 3.05
N LEU A 57 -2.22 0.01 2.03
CA LEU A 57 -2.24 -1.46 2.17
C LEU A 57 -0.88 -2.01 2.62
N PRO A 58 0.26 -1.68 1.98
CA PRO A 58 1.57 -2.07 2.49
C PRO A 58 1.85 -1.57 3.91
N ALA A 59 1.44 -0.35 4.24
CA ALA A 59 1.61 0.22 5.57
C ALA A 59 0.83 -0.58 6.63
N TYR A 60 -0.41 -0.94 6.33
CA TYR A 60 -1.23 -1.76 7.22
C TYR A 60 -0.63 -3.14 7.42
N LEU A 61 -0.27 -3.83 6.34
CA LEU A 61 0.30 -5.19 6.40
C LEU A 61 1.60 -5.20 7.19
N SER A 62 2.51 -4.26 6.93
CA SER A 62 3.77 -4.18 7.66
C SER A 62 3.58 -3.83 9.14
N SER A 63 2.62 -2.99 9.46
CA SER A 63 2.29 -2.62 10.83
C SER A 63 1.79 -3.84 11.62
N VAL A 64 0.88 -4.62 11.04
CA VAL A 64 0.34 -5.82 11.70
C VAL A 64 1.42 -6.89 11.85
N THR A 65 2.18 -7.19 10.81
CA THR A 65 3.24 -8.21 10.88
C THR A 65 4.37 -7.78 11.81
N GLY A 66 4.74 -6.50 11.81
CA GLY A 66 5.81 -5.99 12.68
C GLY A 66 5.43 -5.93 14.15
N SER A 67 4.15 -5.77 14.47
CA SER A 67 3.65 -5.70 15.85
C SER A 67 3.07 -7.01 16.37
N HIS A 68 2.92 -8.03 15.52
CA HIS A 68 2.23 -9.28 15.88
C HIS A 68 2.82 -9.94 17.13
N ALA A 69 4.15 -10.09 17.20
CA ALA A 69 4.80 -10.72 18.34
C ALA A 69 4.52 -9.98 19.65
N LEU A 70 4.54 -8.64 19.61
CA LEU A 70 4.24 -7.80 20.77
C LEU A 70 2.77 -7.91 21.17
N VAL A 71 1.87 -7.90 20.21
CA VAL A 71 0.43 -8.05 20.45
C VAL A 71 0.13 -9.38 21.14
N ILE A 72 0.70 -10.47 20.63
CA ILE A 72 0.53 -11.81 21.21
C ILE A 72 1.08 -11.84 22.64
N GLN A 73 2.24 -11.21 22.88
CA GLN A 73 2.85 -11.17 24.20
C GLN A 73 1.99 -10.41 25.22
N LEU A 74 1.28 -9.36 24.80
CA LEU A 74 0.48 -8.51 25.69
C LEU A 74 -0.94 -9.02 25.91
N LEU A 75 -1.46 -9.87 25.02
CA LEU A 75 -2.84 -10.36 25.09
C LEU A 75 -2.95 -11.69 25.85
N PRO A 76 -4.10 -11.92 26.52
CA PRO A 76 -4.42 -13.24 27.07
C PRO A 76 -4.40 -14.30 25.96
N GLN A 77 -3.99 -15.51 26.31
CA GLN A 77 -3.89 -16.63 25.37
C GLN A 77 -5.20 -16.93 24.63
N ALA A 78 -6.34 -16.71 25.28
CA ALA A 78 -7.65 -16.93 24.67
C ALA A 78 -7.91 -16.02 23.44
N LEU A 79 -7.19 -14.90 23.31
CA LEU A 79 -7.35 -13.95 22.21
C LEU A 79 -6.28 -14.09 21.13
N HIS A 80 -5.31 -14.99 21.27
CA HIS A 80 -4.21 -15.14 20.31
C HIS A 80 -4.68 -15.57 18.92
N GLU A 81 -5.74 -16.36 18.84
CA GLU A 81 -6.28 -16.86 17.57
C GLU A 81 -7.02 -15.83 16.74
N VAL A 82 -7.37 -14.69 17.34
CA VAL A 82 -8.15 -13.63 16.69
C VAL A 82 -7.42 -12.29 16.68
N ALA A 83 -6.13 -12.26 17.03
CA ALA A 83 -5.35 -11.04 17.14
C ALA A 83 -4.18 -11.00 16.16
N GLY A 84 -3.72 -9.81 15.84
CA GLY A 84 -2.58 -9.60 14.95
C GLY A 84 -2.84 -10.17 13.56
N ILE A 85 -1.95 -11.03 13.06
CA ILE A 85 -2.09 -11.66 11.74
C ILE A 85 -3.27 -12.63 11.64
N ASN A 86 -3.86 -13.00 12.77
CA ASN A 86 -5.03 -13.89 12.82
C ASN A 86 -6.36 -13.13 12.74
N GLU A 87 -6.33 -11.81 12.72
CA GLU A 87 -7.55 -11.01 12.54
C GLU A 87 -8.14 -11.24 11.14
N PRO A 88 -9.49 -11.36 11.03
CA PRO A 88 -10.13 -11.49 9.72
C PRO A 88 -9.84 -10.32 8.77
N ILE A 89 -9.68 -9.11 9.30
CA ILE A 89 -9.34 -7.92 8.53
C ILE A 89 -7.96 -8.07 7.89
N PHE A 90 -7.00 -8.66 8.60
CA PHE A 90 -5.66 -8.92 8.04
C PHE A 90 -5.74 -9.91 6.87
N ALA A 91 -6.50 -10.99 7.01
CA ALA A 91 -6.68 -11.96 5.92
C ALA A 91 -7.30 -11.32 4.67
N ALA A 92 -8.31 -10.48 4.84
CA ALA A 92 -8.93 -9.76 3.73
C ALA A 92 -7.94 -8.79 3.07
N ALA A 93 -7.15 -8.07 3.87
CA ALA A 93 -6.13 -7.15 3.37
C ALA A 93 -5.02 -7.90 2.63
N LEU A 94 -4.60 -9.05 3.13
CA LEU A 94 -3.59 -9.88 2.49
C LEU A 94 -4.06 -10.41 1.14
N ASN A 95 -5.31 -10.87 1.05
CA ASN A 95 -5.91 -11.32 -0.22
C ASN A 95 -5.96 -10.18 -1.24
N LYS A 96 -6.32 -8.98 -0.81
CA LYS A 96 -6.34 -7.80 -1.67
C LYS A 96 -4.94 -7.45 -2.16
N TRP A 97 -3.94 -7.54 -1.30
CA TRP A 97 -2.55 -7.31 -1.67
C TRP A 97 -2.07 -8.34 -2.70
N GLN A 98 -2.36 -9.62 -2.49
CA GLN A 98 -2.01 -10.69 -3.43
C GLN A 98 -2.61 -10.44 -4.81
N SER A 99 -3.87 -10.02 -4.85
CA SER A 99 -4.57 -9.69 -6.10
C SER A 99 -3.89 -8.53 -6.84
N ARG A 100 -3.54 -7.46 -6.12
CA ARG A 100 -2.89 -6.28 -6.71
C ARG A 100 -1.45 -6.54 -7.14
N ALA A 101 -0.71 -7.32 -6.35
CA ALA A 101 0.68 -7.63 -6.63
C ALA A 101 0.87 -8.74 -7.67
N GLY A 102 -0.20 -9.48 -7.97
CA GLY A 102 -0.12 -10.64 -8.88
C GLY A 102 0.64 -11.82 -8.29
N VAL A 103 0.68 -11.94 -6.96
CA VAL A 103 1.40 -12.99 -6.24
C VAL A 103 0.41 -14.05 -5.77
N ILE A 104 0.70 -15.32 -6.06
CA ILE A 104 -0.19 -16.43 -5.71
C ILE A 104 -0.04 -16.82 -4.24
N SER A 105 1.17 -16.73 -3.70
CA SER A 105 1.44 -17.09 -2.31
C SER A 105 2.48 -16.15 -1.70
N VAL A 106 2.37 -15.94 -0.40
CA VAL A 106 3.32 -15.12 0.35
C VAL A 106 4.31 -16.03 1.07
N GLN A 107 5.59 -15.69 0.98
CA GLN A 107 6.63 -16.45 1.67
C GLN A 107 6.50 -16.30 3.19
N GLN A 108 6.81 -17.38 3.90
CA GLN A 108 6.90 -17.36 5.35
C GLN A 108 8.38 -17.32 5.76
N PRO A 109 8.77 -16.59 6.82
CA PRO A 109 7.89 -15.71 7.62
C PRO A 109 7.44 -14.47 6.86
N LEU A 110 6.29 -13.89 7.28
CA LEU A 110 5.74 -12.71 6.64
C LEU A 110 6.69 -11.51 6.80
N PRO A 111 6.85 -10.67 5.75
CA PRO A 111 7.69 -9.48 5.85
C PRO A 111 7.18 -8.49 6.91
N THR A 112 8.09 -7.82 7.59
CA THR A 112 7.75 -6.80 8.58
C THR A 112 8.03 -5.37 8.08
N ALA A 113 8.82 -5.24 7.02
CA ALA A 113 9.17 -3.94 6.46
C ALA A 113 8.19 -3.53 5.36
N GLN A 114 7.68 -2.31 5.44
CA GLN A 114 6.74 -1.77 4.44
C GLN A 114 7.32 -1.83 3.02
N LYS A 115 8.61 -1.58 2.87
CA LYS A 115 9.28 -1.60 1.57
C LYS A 115 9.12 -2.94 0.85
N VAL A 116 9.16 -4.06 1.60
CA VAL A 116 9.02 -5.40 1.04
C VAL A 116 7.59 -5.64 0.54
N TRP A 117 6.59 -5.13 1.26
CA TRP A 117 5.20 -5.21 0.83
C TRP A 117 4.90 -4.29 -0.37
N ASP A 118 5.56 -3.14 -0.42
CA ASP A 118 5.33 -2.13 -1.45
C ASP A 118 5.97 -2.49 -2.80
N ALA A 119 7.12 -3.13 -2.80
CA ALA A 119 7.90 -3.39 -4.01
C ALA A 119 7.13 -4.12 -5.13
N PRO A 120 6.37 -5.21 -4.86
CA PRO A 120 5.59 -5.88 -5.90
C PRO A 120 4.47 -4.99 -6.46
N LEU A 121 3.88 -4.14 -5.65
CA LEU A 121 2.83 -3.21 -6.09
C LEU A 121 3.39 -2.13 -7.01
N VAL A 122 4.55 -1.59 -6.68
CA VAL A 122 5.26 -0.62 -7.54
C VAL A 122 5.63 -1.25 -8.87
N LYS A 123 6.11 -2.48 -8.85
CA LYS A 123 6.48 -3.21 -10.06
C LYS A 123 5.26 -3.46 -10.94
N ALA A 124 4.13 -3.86 -10.37
CA ALA A 124 2.89 -4.09 -11.11
C ALA A 124 2.37 -2.78 -11.73
N HIS A 125 2.38 -1.70 -10.98
CA HIS A 125 1.97 -0.37 -11.45
C HIS A 125 2.85 0.11 -12.60
N ARG A 126 4.16 -0.08 -12.50
CA ARG A 126 5.11 0.27 -13.56
C ARG A 126 4.85 -0.55 -14.84
N GLY A 127 4.51 -1.82 -14.71
CA GLY A 127 4.18 -2.69 -15.83
C GLY A 127 2.94 -2.22 -16.59
N GLU A 128 1.91 -1.80 -15.88
CA GLU A 128 0.70 -1.22 -16.48
C GLU A 128 0.99 0.09 -17.20
N SER A 129 1.80 0.94 -16.61
CA SER A 129 2.20 2.21 -17.21
C SER A 129 2.98 2.01 -18.51
N VAL A 130 3.86 1.02 -18.56
CA VAL A 130 4.64 0.68 -19.77
C VAL A 130 3.74 0.10 -20.86
N SER A 131 2.77 -0.76 -20.50
CA SER A 131 1.86 -1.34 -21.47
C SER A 131 0.89 -0.34 -22.08
N SER A 132 0.58 0.75 -21.37
CA SER A 132 -0.27 1.81 -21.90
C SER A 132 0.46 2.75 -22.88
N CYS A 133 1.79 2.69 -22.93
CA CYS A 133 2.61 3.48 -23.85
C CYS A 133 2.84 2.80 -25.21
N THR A 134 2.37 1.58 -25.37
CA THR A 134 2.44 0.86 -26.65
C THR A 134 1.11 0.87 -27.35
#